data_f9567133e86c3597de972565bc274f91
#
_entry.id   f9567133e86c3597de972565bc274f91
#
_cell.length_a   1.000
_cell.length_b   1.000
_cell.length_c   1.000
_cell.angle_alpha   90.00
_cell.angle_beta   90.00
_cell.angle_gamma   90.00
#
_symmetry.space_group_name_H-M   'P 1'
#
loop_
_entity.id
_entity.type
_entity.pdbx_description
1 polymer ?
#
loop_
_entity_poly.entity_id
_entity_poly.type
_entity_poly.pdbx_seq_one_letter_code
_entity_poly.pdbx_strand_id
1 'polypeptide(L)'
;NEKIFKDVYQFLFQSKGTCSAPRFANQILSGIEMAFWDAKGKEINKPLYKLLGGNHQDSICYFGFAQGENAEQIATDAKKLSDEGYKTIYIKVGKKTLEEDIEIIRRTRQNIGNDKRLRVDPNEHWPILKMRWIIECVKDCNIEFIEQPCNAESLTALINANAKSLIPIAADQSVFTIYDAFNICKANAADIITLGIHETGGISNFKKVSYLAEAAGI
;
A
#
# COMPACT_ATOMS: atom_id res chain seq x y z
N ASN A 1 27.21 13.71 0.54
CA ASN A 1 26.34 12.60 0.99
C ASN A 1 25.30 12.24 -0.08
N GLU A 2 24.65 13.20 -0.74
CA GLU A 2 23.73 12.95 -1.86
C GLU A 2 24.43 12.25 -3.04
N LYS A 3 25.71 12.55 -3.27
CA LYS A 3 26.53 11.89 -4.29
C LYS A 3 26.72 10.41 -3.97
N ILE A 4 27.07 10.07 -2.74
CA ILE A 4 27.25 8.67 -2.30
C ILE A 4 25.95 7.89 -2.50
N PHE A 5 24.80 8.46 -2.14
CA PHE A 5 23.51 7.83 -2.36
C PHE A 5 23.23 7.60 -3.85
N LYS A 6 23.49 8.60 -4.70
CA LYS A 6 23.36 8.47 -6.15
C LYS A 6 24.28 7.37 -6.72
N ASP A 7 25.52 7.32 -6.26
CA ASP A 7 26.50 6.35 -6.74
C ASP A 7 26.10 4.92 -6.31
N VAL A 8 25.63 4.72 -5.07
CA VAL A 8 25.13 3.43 -4.58
C VAL A 8 23.84 3.03 -5.32
N TYR A 9 22.91 3.95 -5.48
CA TYR A 9 21.69 3.72 -6.26
C TYR A 9 22.01 3.31 -7.69
N GLN A 10 22.89 4.05 -8.36
CA GLN A 10 23.33 3.78 -9.72
C GLN A 10 24.00 2.41 -9.85
N PHE A 11 24.87 2.07 -8.89
CA PHE A 11 25.52 0.76 -8.85
C PHE A 11 24.51 -0.40 -8.73
N LEU A 12 23.53 -0.28 -7.83
CA LEU A 12 22.53 -1.33 -7.58
C LEU A 12 21.54 -1.49 -8.73
N PHE A 13 21.19 -0.42 -9.43
CA PHE A 13 20.22 -0.45 -10.52
C PHE A 13 20.81 -0.55 -11.92
N GLN A 14 22.07 -0.19 -12.10
CA GLN A 14 22.72 -0.19 -13.42
C GLN A 14 23.72 -1.33 -13.63
N SER A 15 23.98 -2.18 -12.63
CA SER A 15 24.86 -3.32 -12.82
C SER A 15 24.23 -4.31 -13.80
N LYS A 16 24.66 -4.25 -15.05
CA LYS A 16 24.24 -5.17 -16.09
C LYS A 16 24.52 -6.61 -15.67
N GLY A 17 23.50 -7.44 -15.67
CA GLY A 17 23.62 -8.87 -15.45
C GLY A 17 23.34 -9.40 -14.05
N THR A 18 23.07 -8.55 -13.09
CA THR A 18 22.49 -9.01 -11.81
C THR A 18 20.98 -8.81 -11.87
N CYS A 19 20.25 -9.89 -11.67
CA CYS A 19 18.82 -9.84 -11.39
C CYS A 19 18.59 -9.18 -10.02
N SER A 20 18.97 -7.92 -9.91
CA SER A 20 18.56 -7.13 -8.77
C SER A 20 17.07 -6.87 -8.92
N ALA A 21 16.27 -7.68 -8.25
CA ALA A 21 14.89 -7.32 -8.07
C ALA A 21 14.89 -5.90 -7.47
N PRO A 22 14.33 -4.89 -8.16
CA PRO A 22 14.31 -3.50 -7.67
C PRO A 22 13.79 -3.43 -6.23
N ARG A 23 12.86 -4.30 -5.87
CA ARG A 23 12.28 -4.49 -4.54
C ARG A 23 13.35 -4.68 -3.46
N PHE A 24 14.29 -5.60 -3.67
CA PHE A 24 15.32 -5.89 -2.69
C PHE A 24 16.33 -4.75 -2.55
N ALA A 25 16.77 -4.19 -3.68
CA ALA A 25 17.69 -3.05 -3.69
C ALA A 25 17.08 -1.83 -2.98
N ASN A 26 15.82 -1.53 -3.20
CA ASN A 26 15.12 -0.43 -2.55
C ASN A 26 15.06 -0.58 -1.03
N GLN A 27 14.83 -1.78 -0.52
CA GLN A 27 14.80 -2.01 0.93
C GLN A 27 16.14 -1.68 1.59
N ILE A 28 17.26 -2.09 0.96
CA ILE A 28 18.60 -1.75 1.45
C ILE A 28 18.86 -0.24 1.36
N LEU A 29 18.54 0.36 0.20
CA LEU A 29 18.73 1.78 -0.04
C LEU A 29 17.92 2.64 0.93
N SER A 30 16.69 2.24 1.25
CA SER A 30 15.84 2.98 2.16
C SER A 30 16.45 3.11 3.55
N GLY A 31 17.03 2.02 4.06
CA GLY A 31 17.72 2.05 5.36
C GLY A 31 18.89 3.04 5.40
N ILE A 32 19.70 3.04 4.33
CA ILE A 32 20.83 3.97 4.19
C ILE A 32 20.32 5.41 4.06
N GLU A 33 19.32 5.63 3.24
CA GLU A 33 18.78 6.97 2.97
C GLU A 33 18.07 7.56 4.21
N MET A 34 17.31 6.77 4.92
CA MET A 34 16.70 7.18 6.19
C MET A 34 17.75 7.54 7.25
N ALA A 35 18.87 6.80 7.30
CA ALA A 35 19.97 7.13 8.20
C ALA A 35 20.62 8.48 7.84
N PHE A 36 20.74 8.82 6.55
CA PHE A 36 21.22 10.16 6.14
C PHE A 36 20.23 11.27 6.52
N TRP A 37 18.93 11.04 6.40
CA TRP A 37 17.93 12.00 6.83
C TRP A 37 17.96 12.22 8.36
N ASP A 38 18.12 11.14 9.13
CA ASP A 38 18.24 11.20 10.58
C ASP A 38 19.51 11.97 11.00
N ALA A 39 20.67 11.64 10.40
CA ALA A 39 21.93 12.34 10.65
C ALA A 39 21.81 13.85 10.34
N LYS A 40 21.15 14.20 9.22
CA LYS A 40 20.94 15.59 8.86
C LYS A 40 20.02 16.31 9.85
N GLY A 41 18.96 15.68 10.29
CA GLY A 41 18.08 16.23 11.31
C GLY A 41 18.81 16.51 12.62
N LYS A 42 19.65 15.57 13.05
CA LYS A 42 20.50 15.71 14.25
C LYS A 42 21.53 16.80 14.10
N GLU A 43 22.21 16.88 12.95
CA GLU A 43 23.22 17.93 12.66
C GLU A 43 22.63 19.32 12.85
N ILE A 44 21.42 19.58 12.38
CA ILE A 44 20.77 20.89 12.46
C ILE A 44 19.79 21.03 13.63
N ASN A 45 19.72 20.03 14.50
CA ASN A 45 18.81 19.95 15.63
C ASN A 45 17.34 20.24 15.26
N LYS A 46 16.87 19.59 14.21
CA LYS A 46 15.47 19.68 13.74
C LYS A 46 14.87 18.29 13.51
N PRO A 47 13.60 18.08 13.89
CA PRO A 47 12.90 16.86 13.56
C PRO A 47 12.70 16.75 12.05
N LEU A 48 12.62 15.52 11.54
CA LEU A 48 12.57 15.23 10.13
C LEU A 48 11.41 15.95 9.39
N TYR A 49 10.24 16.02 9.98
CA TYR A 49 9.11 16.69 9.34
C TYR A 49 9.38 18.16 9.01
N LYS A 50 10.23 18.85 9.80
CA LYS A 50 10.65 20.24 9.50
C LYS A 50 11.53 20.32 8.25
N LEU A 51 12.32 19.27 7.98
CA LEU A 51 13.16 19.19 6.78
C LEU A 51 12.31 18.85 5.54
N LEU A 52 11.16 18.20 5.75
CA LEU A 52 10.27 17.78 4.69
C LEU A 52 9.21 18.83 4.31
N GLY A 53 9.21 20.00 4.94
CA GLY A 53 8.30 21.10 4.61
C GLY A 53 7.40 21.54 5.76
N GLY A 54 7.52 20.94 6.94
CA GLY A 54 6.69 21.23 8.11
C GLY A 54 5.60 20.20 8.35
N ASN A 55 4.77 20.42 9.35
CA ASN A 55 3.63 19.56 9.63
C ASN A 55 2.34 20.19 9.05
N HIS A 56 1.52 19.35 8.44
CA HIS A 56 0.17 19.73 8.00
C HIS A 56 -0.89 19.32 9.02
N GLN A 57 -0.56 18.37 9.91
CA GLN A 57 -1.46 17.84 10.92
C GLN A 57 -0.68 17.54 12.19
N ASP A 58 -1.28 17.81 13.35
CA ASP A 58 -0.67 17.56 14.66
C ASP A 58 -0.80 16.09 15.08
N SER A 59 -1.68 15.34 14.44
CA SER A 59 -1.90 13.92 14.71
C SER A 59 -2.19 13.13 13.44
N ILE A 60 -1.82 11.86 13.45
CA ILE A 60 -2.05 10.91 12.35
C ILE A 60 -2.94 9.79 12.88
N CYS A 61 -3.99 9.47 12.13
CA CYS A 61 -4.84 8.32 12.41
C CYS A 61 -4.21 7.05 11.85
N TYR A 62 -4.04 6.05 12.71
CA TYR A 62 -3.63 4.71 12.28
C TYR A 62 -4.86 3.83 12.04
N PHE A 63 -4.71 2.81 11.19
CA PHE A 63 -5.68 1.73 11.07
C PHE A 63 -5.38 0.62 12.08
N GLY A 64 -6.41 -0.09 12.52
CA GLY A 64 -6.29 -1.33 13.26
C GLY A 64 -6.12 -2.50 12.29
N PHE A 65 -5.04 -3.26 12.43
CA PHE A 65 -4.79 -4.44 11.61
C PHE A 65 -5.33 -5.68 12.32
N ALA A 66 -6.49 -6.19 11.85
CA ALA A 66 -7.12 -7.35 12.44
C ALA A 66 -6.46 -8.66 11.99
N GLN A 67 -6.22 -9.56 12.92
CA GLN A 67 -5.50 -10.82 12.73
C GLN A 67 -6.31 -12.01 13.24
N GLY A 68 -6.04 -13.16 12.66
CA GLY A 68 -6.64 -14.44 13.05
C GLY A 68 -6.36 -15.53 12.01
N GLU A 69 -6.67 -16.77 12.39
CA GLU A 69 -6.49 -17.93 11.51
C GLU A 69 -7.72 -18.27 10.68
N ASN A 70 -8.87 -17.71 11.04
CA ASN A 70 -10.15 -17.94 10.36
C ASN A 70 -11.05 -16.70 10.45
N ALA A 71 -12.18 -16.73 9.75
CA ALA A 71 -13.11 -15.61 9.66
C ALA A 71 -13.65 -15.14 11.00
N GLU A 72 -13.92 -16.06 11.93
CA GLU A 72 -14.44 -15.75 13.27
C GLU A 72 -13.41 -14.97 14.10
N GLN A 73 -12.16 -15.45 14.12
CA GLN A 73 -11.08 -14.82 14.87
C GLN A 73 -10.74 -13.43 14.32
N ILE A 74 -10.65 -13.29 12.99
CA ILE A 74 -10.37 -11.99 12.33
C ILE A 74 -11.50 -11.00 12.65
N ALA A 75 -12.76 -11.43 12.53
CA ALA A 75 -13.91 -10.57 12.84
C ALA A 75 -13.99 -10.18 14.31
N THR A 76 -13.60 -11.07 15.23
CA THR A 76 -13.54 -10.80 16.65
C THR A 76 -12.43 -9.80 16.99
N ASP A 77 -11.24 -9.98 16.42
CA ASP A 77 -10.13 -9.04 16.60
C ASP A 77 -10.46 -7.67 15.99
N ALA A 78 -11.09 -7.65 14.81
CA ALA A 78 -11.58 -6.42 14.17
C ALA A 78 -12.57 -5.66 15.07
N LYS A 79 -13.49 -6.37 15.73
CA LYS A 79 -14.42 -5.78 16.70
C LYS A 79 -13.69 -5.17 17.87
N LYS A 80 -12.73 -5.89 18.45
CA LYS A 80 -11.89 -5.40 19.55
C LYS A 80 -11.17 -4.10 19.16
N LEU A 81 -10.49 -4.07 17.99
CA LEU A 81 -9.84 -2.87 17.49
C LEU A 81 -10.83 -1.71 17.27
N SER A 82 -12.03 -2.00 16.76
CA SER A 82 -13.10 -1.01 16.62
C SER A 82 -13.51 -0.41 17.97
N ASP A 83 -13.62 -1.23 19.02
CA ASP A 83 -13.96 -0.81 20.38
C ASP A 83 -12.83 -0.03 21.06
N GLU A 84 -11.58 -0.31 20.72
CA GLU A 84 -10.38 0.46 21.11
C GLU A 84 -10.31 1.85 20.45
N GLY A 85 -11.21 2.15 19.50
CA GLY A 85 -11.35 3.47 18.90
C GLY A 85 -10.73 3.63 17.52
N TYR A 86 -10.19 2.57 16.92
CA TYR A 86 -9.74 2.64 15.53
C TYR A 86 -10.91 2.95 14.59
N LYS A 87 -10.74 3.94 13.74
CA LYS A 87 -11.75 4.37 12.75
C LYS A 87 -11.67 3.58 11.44
N THR A 88 -10.52 2.99 11.18
CA THR A 88 -10.24 2.20 9.99
C THR A 88 -9.74 0.84 10.42
N ILE A 89 -10.36 -0.21 9.90
CA ILE A 89 -9.94 -1.60 10.11
C ILE A 89 -9.37 -2.12 8.79
N TYR A 90 -8.22 -2.78 8.88
CA TYR A 90 -7.51 -3.35 7.76
C TYR A 90 -7.42 -4.87 7.95
N ILE A 91 -7.76 -5.63 6.93
CA ILE A 91 -7.71 -7.09 6.95
C ILE A 91 -6.94 -7.62 5.74
N LYS A 92 -6.17 -8.70 5.96
CA LYS A 92 -5.56 -9.47 4.88
C LYS A 92 -6.38 -10.69 4.55
N VAL A 93 -6.55 -10.92 3.25
CA VAL A 93 -7.24 -12.08 2.66
C VAL A 93 -6.34 -12.73 1.60
N GLY A 94 -6.83 -13.68 0.82
CA GLY A 94 -6.06 -14.29 -0.28
C GLY A 94 -5.21 -15.49 0.10
N LYS A 95 -5.19 -15.88 1.38
CA LYS A 95 -4.38 -17.02 1.85
C LYS A 95 -5.08 -18.38 1.77
N LYS A 96 -6.38 -18.36 1.53
CA LYS A 96 -7.26 -19.53 1.54
C LYS A 96 -8.11 -19.59 0.28
N THR A 97 -9.32 -20.12 0.39
CA THR A 97 -10.28 -20.11 -0.74
C THR A 97 -10.92 -18.73 -0.90
N LEU A 98 -11.43 -18.45 -2.09
CA LEU A 98 -12.13 -17.18 -2.36
C LEU A 98 -13.41 -17.04 -1.55
N GLU A 99 -14.07 -18.16 -1.26
CA GLU A 99 -15.27 -18.24 -0.43
C GLU A 99 -14.95 -17.86 1.02
N GLU A 100 -13.82 -18.33 1.56
CA GLU A 100 -13.34 -17.94 2.88
C GLU A 100 -12.95 -16.45 2.93
N ASP A 101 -12.35 -15.92 1.89
CA ASP A 101 -12.03 -14.49 1.77
C ASP A 101 -13.30 -13.64 1.85
N ILE A 102 -14.34 -14.02 1.10
CA ILE A 102 -15.66 -13.36 1.12
C ILE A 102 -16.28 -13.45 2.52
N GLU A 103 -16.20 -14.61 3.16
CA GLU A 103 -16.70 -14.78 4.53
C GLU A 103 -15.97 -13.90 5.54
N ILE A 104 -14.64 -13.82 5.46
CA ILE A 104 -13.81 -12.93 6.30
C ILE A 104 -14.28 -11.48 6.15
N ILE A 105 -14.43 -10.99 4.93
CA ILE A 105 -14.86 -9.63 4.64
C ILE A 105 -16.25 -9.35 5.22
N ARG A 106 -17.23 -10.24 4.96
CA ARG A 106 -18.62 -10.07 5.41
C ARG A 106 -18.73 -10.11 6.93
N ARG A 107 -18.10 -11.08 7.59
CA ARG A 107 -18.11 -11.18 9.05
C ARG A 107 -17.42 -9.99 9.71
N THR A 108 -16.29 -9.55 9.15
CA THR A 108 -15.62 -8.36 9.64
C THR A 108 -16.54 -7.14 9.57
N ARG A 109 -17.19 -6.90 8.41
CA ARG A 109 -18.13 -5.80 8.26
C ARG A 109 -19.29 -5.88 9.26
N GLN A 110 -19.86 -7.06 9.46
CA GLN A 110 -20.93 -7.27 10.45
C GLN A 110 -20.49 -6.89 11.87
N ASN A 111 -19.26 -7.26 12.25
CA ASN A 111 -18.74 -7.04 13.60
C ASN A 111 -18.33 -5.59 13.89
N ILE A 112 -17.79 -4.88 12.89
CA ILE A 112 -17.33 -3.48 13.08
C ILE A 112 -18.43 -2.43 12.82
N GLY A 113 -19.59 -2.84 12.26
CA GLY A 113 -20.66 -1.90 11.91
C GLY A 113 -20.33 -1.09 10.63
N ASN A 114 -21.22 -0.16 10.25
CA ASN A 114 -21.11 0.61 9.02
C ASN A 114 -20.37 1.96 9.17
N ASP A 115 -20.11 2.39 10.38
CA ASP A 115 -19.43 3.66 10.70
C ASP A 115 -17.90 3.56 10.60
N LYS A 116 -17.36 2.37 10.53
CA LYS A 116 -15.92 2.12 10.37
C LYS A 116 -15.54 1.92 8.92
N ARG A 117 -14.38 2.42 8.53
CA ARG A 117 -13.78 2.12 7.23
C ARG A 117 -13.19 0.71 7.25
N LEU A 118 -13.36 -0.01 6.17
CA LEU A 118 -12.81 -1.36 5.98
C LEU A 118 -11.89 -1.36 4.77
N ARG A 119 -10.64 -1.73 4.96
CA ARG A 119 -9.65 -1.95 3.90
C ARG A 119 -9.36 -3.43 3.78
N VAL A 120 -9.26 -3.91 2.56
CA VAL A 120 -9.10 -5.33 2.25
C VAL A 120 -7.86 -5.50 1.38
N ASP A 121 -6.94 -6.36 1.79
CA ASP A 121 -5.71 -6.64 1.07
C ASP A 121 -5.57 -8.13 0.73
N PRO A 122 -5.84 -8.50 -0.52
CA PRO A 122 -5.59 -9.85 -1.04
C PRO A 122 -4.12 -10.16 -1.30
N ASN A 123 -3.23 -9.19 -1.24
CA ASN A 123 -1.79 -9.36 -1.43
C ASN A 123 -1.46 -10.14 -2.72
N GLU A 124 -1.97 -9.70 -3.87
CA GLU A 124 -1.79 -10.27 -5.21
C GLU A 124 -2.50 -11.62 -5.49
N HIS A 125 -3.23 -12.18 -4.53
CA HIS A 125 -3.72 -13.57 -4.61
C HIS A 125 -5.03 -13.77 -5.36
N TRP A 126 -5.76 -12.70 -5.68
CA TRP A 126 -7.04 -12.88 -6.38
C TRP A 126 -6.86 -13.08 -7.89
N PRO A 127 -7.39 -14.18 -8.43
CA PRO A 127 -7.35 -14.42 -9.89
C PRO A 127 -8.18 -13.36 -10.62
N ILE A 128 -7.58 -12.71 -11.61
CA ILE A 128 -8.24 -11.63 -12.38
C ILE A 128 -9.58 -12.07 -12.98
N LEU A 129 -9.72 -13.31 -13.37
CA LEU A 129 -10.95 -13.86 -13.92
C LEU A 129 -12.08 -13.96 -12.87
N LYS A 130 -11.75 -13.98 -11.59
CA LYS A 130 -12.70 -14.07 -10.48
C LYS A 130 -12.98 -12.71 -9.82
N MET A 131 -12.20 -11.69 -10.13
CA MET A 131 -12.30 -10.35 -9.53
C MET A 131 -13.73 -9.79 -9.53
N ARG A 132 -14.38 -9.83 -10.70
CA ARG A 132 -15.75 -9.32 -10.82
C ARG A 132 -16.73 -10.06 -9.92
N TRP A 133 -16.60 -11.36 -9.81
CA TRP A 133 -17.44 -12.19 -8.94
C TRP A 133 -17.20 -11.87 -7.47
N ILE A 134 -15.93 -11.77 -7.05
CA ILE A 134 -15.59 -11.42 -5.66
C ILE A 134 -16.16 -10.05 -5.31
N ILE A 135 -15.91 -9.04 -6.16
CA ILE A 135 -16.40 -7.66 -5.94
C ILE A 135 -17.92 -7.65 -5.82
N GLU A 136 -18.63 -8.38 -6.68
CA GLU A 136 -20.08 -8.50 -6.62
C GLU A 136 -20.55 -9.14 -5.31
N CYS A 137 -19.81 -10.13 -4.80
CA CYS A 137 -20.12 -10.78 -3.52
C CYS A 137 -19.92 -9.88 -2.30
N VAL A 138 -19.07 -8.82 -2.38
CA VAL A 138 -18.73 -7.96 -1.25
C VAL A 138 -19.11 -6.50 -1.46
N LYS A 139 -19.83 -6.16 -2.51
CA LYS A 139 -20.20 -4.78 -2.87
C LYS A 139 -21.00 -4.04 -1.79
N ASP A 140 -21.74 -4.78 -0.99
CA ASP A 140 -22.55 -4.28 0.14
C ASP A 140 -21.75 -4.14 1.45
N CYS A 141 -20.47 -4.52 1.44
CA CYS A 141 -19.61 -4.45 2.62
C CYS A 141 -18.98 -3.07 2.87
N ASN A 142 -19.34 -2.04 2.11
CA ASN A 142 -18.82 -0.67 2.27
C ASN A 142 -17.29 -0.63 2.45
N ILE A 143 -16.57 -1.27 1.51
CA ILE A 143 -15.10 -1.33 1.52
C ILE A 143 -14.53 -0.01 1.02
N GLU A 144 -13.59 0.58 1.77
CA GLU A 144 -12.93 1.84 1.42
C GLU A 144 -12.08 1.68 0.16
N PHE A 145 -11.29 0.61 0.09
CA PHE A 145 -10.56 0.17 -1.09
C PHE A 145 -10.07 -1.28 -0.97
N ILE A 146 -9.75 -1.88 -2.10
CA ILE A 146 -9.09 -3.18 -2.21
C ILE A 146 -7.64 -2.93 -2.65
N GLU A 147 -6.68 -3.36 -1.81
CA GLU A 147 -5.26 -3.16 -2.02
C GLU A 147 -4.65 -4.32 -2.80
N GLN A 148 -3.92 -4.02 -3.87
CA GLN A 148 -3.18 -4.96 -4.72
C GLN A 148 -3.88 -6.32 -4.91
N PRO A 149 -5.07 -6.34 -5.53
CA PRO A 149 -5.85 -7.59 -5.61
C PRO A 149 -5.21 -8.66 -6.48
N CYS A 150 -4.46 -8.28 -7.50
CA CYS A 150 -3.88 -9.18 -8.50
C CYS A 150 -2.36 -8.98 -8.62
N ASN A 151 -1.71 -9.89 -9.36
CA ASN A 151 -0.26 -9.91 -9.55
C ASN A 151 0.30 -8.53 -9.93
N ALA A 152 1.27 -8.06 -9.16
CA ALA A 152 1.87 -6.74 -9.26
C ALA A 152 2.67 -6.52 -10.55
N GLU A 153 3.19 -7.57 -11.15
CA GLU A 153 3.95 -7.47 -12.41
C GLU A 153 3.05 -7.31 -13.63
N SER A 154 1.74 -7.47 -13.47
CA SER A 154 0.77 -7.35 -14.56
C SER A 154 -0.02 -6.04 -14.49
N LEU A 155 0.53 -4.98 -15.07
CA LEU A 155 -0.18 -3.70 -15.20
C LEU A 155 -1.56 -3.88 -15.87
N THR A 156 -1.64 -4.76 -16.89
CA THR A 156 -2.91 -5.06 -17.57
C THR A 156 -3.94 -5.70 -16.62
N ALA A 157 -3.51 -6.56 -15.68
CA ALA A 157 -4.42 -7.15 -14.71
C ALA A 157 -4.96 -6.07 -13.77
N LEU A 158 -4.12 -5.16 -13.31
CA LEU A 158 -4.54 -4.06 -12.44
C LEU A 158 -5.49 -3.09 -13.16
N ILE A 159 -5.20 -2.70 -14.40
CA ILE A 159 -6.12 -1.91 -15.25
C ILE A 159 -7.49 -2.60 -15.36
N ASN A 160 -7.51 -3.90 -15.63
CA ASN A 160 -8.75 -4.65 -15.74
C ASN A 160 -9.50 -4.76 -14.41
N ALA A 161 -8.78 -4.84 -13.29
CA ALA A 161 -9.38 -4.85 -11.96
C ALA A 161 -10.03 -3.49 -11.69
N ASN A 162 -9.32 -2.39 -11.88
CA ASN A 162 -9.80 -1.03 -11.65
C ASN A 162 -10.99 -0.68 -12.55
N ALA A 163 -10.89 -0.90 -13.84
CA ALA A 163 -11.94 -0.55 -14.82
C ALA A 163 -13.27 -1.27 -14.59
N LYS A 164 -13.29 -2.38 -13.84
CA LYS A 164 -14.48 -3.21 -13.60
C LYS A 164 -14.96 -3.16 -12.15
N SER A 165 -14.25 -2.45 -11.29
CA SER A 165 -14.57 -2.36 -9.87
C SER A 165 -15.44 -1.14 -9.58
N LEU A 166 -16.45 -1.33 -8.73
CA LEU A 166 -17.18 -0.24 -8.07
C LEU A 166 -16.55 0.12 -6.71
N ILE A 167 -15.59 -0.67 -6.26
CA ILE A 167 -14.81 -0.43 -5.05
C ILE A 167 -13.46 0.11 -5.51
N PRO A 168 -12.95 1.21 -4.95
CA PRO A 168 -11.65 1.75 -5.32
C PRO A 168 -10.54 0.71 -5.22
N ILE A 169 -9.64 0.69 -6.18
CA ILE A 169 -8.48 -0.19 -6.21
C ILE A 169 -7.21 0.60 -5.84
N ALA A 170 -6.44 0.05 -4.91
CA ALA A 170 -5.15 0.60 -4.55
C ALA A 170 -3.99 -0.25 -5.11
N ALA A 171 -2.99 0.43 -5.66
CA ALA A 171 -1.73 -0.18 -6.06
C ALA A 171 -0.73 -0.11 -4.89
N ASP A 172 -0.11 -1.24 -4.56
CA ASP A 172 0.91 -1.39 -3.53
C ASP A 172 2.16 -2.05 -4.14
N GLN A 173 2.23 -3.37 -4.23
CA GLN A 173 3.37 -4.10 -4.78
C GLN A 173 3.64 -3.80 -6.26
N SER A 174 2.77 -3.08 -6.93
CA SER A 174 3.00 -2.58 -8.30
C SER A 174 3.82 -1.29 -8.34
N VAL A 175 4.18 -0.68 -7.20
CA VAL A 175 4.85 0.62 -7.15
C VAL A 175 6.12 0.57 -6.30
N PHE A 176 7.26 0.38 -6.95
CA PHE A 176 8.60 0.41 -6.32
C PHE A 176 9.43 1.58 -6.79
N THR A 177 9.09 2.17 -7.91
CA THR A 177 9.83 3.27 -8.51
C THR A 177 8.89 4.38 -8.96
N ILE A 178 9.45 5.57 -9.20
CA ILE A 178 8.69 6.67 -9.81
C ILE A 178 8.17 6.31 -11.21
N TYR A 179 8.86 5.41 -11.91
CA TYR A 179 8.44 4.96 -13.26
C TYR A 179 7.23 4.04 -13.18
N ASP A 180 7.16 3.18 -12.16
CA ASP A 180 5.98 2.36 -11.90
C ASP A 180 4.78 3.24 -11.56
N ALA A 181 4.95 4.20 -10.64
CA ALA A 181 3.92 5.17 -10.31
C ALA A 181 3.44 5.95 -11.54
N PHE A 182 4.37 6.40 -12.38
CA PHE A 182 4.02 7.07 -13.63
C PHE A 182 3.18 6.19 -14.56
N ASN A 183 3.54 4.91 -14.70
CA ASN A 183 2.80 3.97 -15.52
C ASN A 183 1.40 3.69 -14.96
N ILE A 184 1.27 3.54 -13.63
CA ILE A 184 -0.03 3.39 -12.94
C ILE A 184 -0.92 4.60 -13.21
N CYS A 185 -0.41 5.81 -12.97
CA CYS A 185 -1.16 7.06 -13.19
C CYS A 185 -1.55 7.23 -14.66
N LYS A 186 -0.59 7.07 -15.59
CA LYS A 186 -0.81 7.23 -17.03
C LYS A 186 -1.87 6.26 -17.57
N ALA A 187 -1.89 5.03 -17.04
CA ALA A 187 -2.80 3.99 -17.47
C ALA A 187 -4.15 4.00 -16.72
N ASN A 188 -4.32 4.88 -15.75
CA ASN A 188 -5.47 4.88 -14.83
C ASN A 188 -5.70 3.48 -14.22
N ALA A 189 -4.60 2.86 -13.76
CA ALA A 189 -4.60 1.46 -13.33
C ALA A 189 -5.06 1.27 -11.88
N ALA A 190 -5.09 2.33 -11.10
CA ALA A 190 -5.56 2.34 -9.71
C ALA A 190 -6.11 3.72 -9.36
N ASP A 191 -6.98 3.78 -8.34
CA ASP A 191 -7.55 5.03 -7.78
C ASP A 191 -6.71 5.56 -6.63
N ILE A 192 -5.89 4.69 -6.04
CA ILE A 192 -5.07 4.97 -4.85
C ILE A 192 -3.70 4.32 -5.06
N ILE A 193 -2.65 4.96 -4.54
CA ILE A 193 -1.35 4.33 -4.36
C ILE A 193 -1.09 4.21 -2.86
N THR A 194 -0.99 2.99 -2.35
CA THR A 194 -0.41 2.69 -1.04
C THR A 194 1.09 2.53 -1.20
N LEU A 195 1.86 3.16 -0.32
CA LEU A 195 3.29 3.31 -0.57
C LEU A 195 4.11 3.10 0.69
N GLY A 196 5.04 2.17 0.64
CA GLY A 196 6.04 1.96 1.68
C GLY A 196 7.33 2.76 1.42
N ILE A 197 7.85 3.46 2.44
CA ILE A 197 9.15 4.14 2.34
C ILE A 197 10.26 3.14 1.99
N HIS A 198 10.19 1.94 2.57
CA HIS A 198 11.17 0.87 2.32
C HIS A 198 11.05 0.31 0.88
N GLU A 199 9.87 0.34 0.30
CA GLU A 199 9.62 -0.15 -1.06
C GLU A 199 10.15 0.80 -2.12
N THR A 200 10.01 2.11 -1.88
CA THR A 200 10.46 3.14 -2.81
C THR A 200 11.95 3.49 -2.70
N GLY A 201 12.68 2.86 -1.80
CA GLY A 201 14.10 3.14 -1.61
C GLY A 201 14.38 4.42 -0.82
N GLY A 202 13.45 4.84 0.04
CA GLY A 202 13.64 5.93 0.99
C GLY A 202 12.69 7.11 0.82
N ILE A 203 12.80 8.06 1.74
CA ILE A 203 11.93 9.23 1.89
C ILE A 203 11.93 10.12 0.65
N SER A 204 13.10 10.32 0.04
CA SER A 204 13.23 11.19 -1.14
C SER A 204 12.46 10.65 -2.35
N ASN A 205 12.50 9.34 -2.57
CA ASN A 205 11.75 8.71 -3.66
C ASN A 205 10.26 8.62 -3.32
N PHE A 206 9.93 8.31 -2.07
CA PHE A 206 8.55 8.36 -1.58
C PHE A 206 7.89 9.72 -1.90
N LYS A 207 8.57 10.84 -1.59
CA LYS A 207 8.08 12.19 -1.92
C LYS A 207 7.88 12.39 -3.43
N LYS A 208 8.79 11.91 -4.27
CA LYS A 208 8.64 12.03 -5.73
C LYS A 208 7.40 11.30 -6.24
N VAL A 209 7.15 10.10 -5.74
CA VAL A 209 5.95 9.32 -6.08
C VAL A 209 4.70 10.04 -5.57
N SER A 210 4.72 10.59 -4.35
CA SER A 210 3.58 11.32 -3.78
C SER A 210 3.22 12.55 -4.62
N TYR A 211 4.20 13.35 -5.06
CA TYR A 211 3.95 14.50 -5.93
C TYR A 211 3.42 14.11 -7.32
N LEU A 212 3.90 12.98 -7.84
CA LEU A 212 3.40 12.46 -9.11
C LEU A 212 1.93 12.02 -8.99
N ALA A 213 1.60 11.29 -7.94
CA ALA A 213 0.24 10.83 -7.65
C ALA A 213 -0.71 12.02 -7.45
N GLU A 214 -0.31 13.01 -6.63
CA GLU A 214 -1.06 14.26 -6.44
C GLU A 214 -1.32 14.99 -7.77
N ALA A 215 -0.30 15.13 -8.61
CA ALA A 215 -0.43 15.76 -9.93
C ALA A 215 -1.34 14.98 -10.89
N ALA A 216 -1.45 13.66 -10.71
CA ALA A 216 -2.33 12.78 -11.47
C ALA A 216 -3.77 12.69 -10.91
N GLY A 217 -4.02 13.26 -9.73
CA GLY A 217 -5.32 13.20 -9.06
C GLY A 217 -5.60 11.87 -8.35
N ILE A 218 -4.54 11.16 -7.94
CA ILE A 218 -4.58 9.89 -7.20
C ILE A 218 -4.15 10.11 -5.74
#